data_585d631fb8e71884b35907c8f21e5fe6
#
_entry.id   585d631fb8e71884b35907c8f21e5fe6
#
_cell.length_a   1.000
_cell.length_b   1.000
_cell.length_c   1.000
_cell.angle_alpha   90.00
_cell.angle_beta   90.00
_cell.angle_gamma   90.00
#
_symmetry.space_group_name_H-M   'P 1'
#
loop_
_entity.id
_entity.type
_entity.pdbx_description
1 polymer ?
#
loop_
_entity_poly.entity_id
_entity_poly.type
_entity_poly.pdbx_seq_one_letter_code
_entity_poly.pdbx_strand_id
1 'polypeptide(L)'
;MLQTVLGLDAARMAGAFLTAPSTLGQRLVRAEARIRAAGVPFEYPQARDLPQRLQDVLDGIYAAYGTGWDEVDGADASQRGLTAEAIDLCRILCGLLPREPEPPGLLALVLFCESRAAARRSTAGDYV
;
A
#
# COMPACT_ATOMS: atom_id res chain seq x y z
N MET A 1 -2.17 -5.66 6.63
CA MET A 1 -1.34 -4.44 6.61
C MET A 1 -2.15 -3.22 6.17
N LEU A 2 -2.65 -3.13 4.94
CA LEU A 2 -3.36 -1.94 4.43
C LEU A 2 -4.51 -1.48 5.33
N GLN A 3 -5.37 -2.38 5.78
CA GLN A 3 -6.48 -2.06 6.67
C GLN A 3 -6.00 -1.70 8.09
N THR A 4 -5.08 -2.48 8.64
CA THR A 4 -4.69 -2.38 10.06
C THR A 4 -3.68 -1.27 10.31
N VAL A 5 -2.75 -1.03 9.38
CA VAL A 5 -1.68 -0.04 9.53
C VAL A 5 -2.08 1.29 8.91
N LEU A 6 -2.65 1.28 7.71
CA LEU A 6 -3.00 2.48 6.96
C LEU A 6 -4.47 2.87 7.07
N GLY A 7 -5.28 2.11 7.82
CA GLY A 7 -6.70 2.39 8.03
C GLY A 7 -7.56 2.37 6.76
N LEU A 8 -7.10 1.68 5.69
CA LEU A 8 -7.82 1.61 4.44
C LEU A 8 -9.01 0.65 4.56
N ASP A 9 -10.20 1.11 4.22
CA ASP A 9 -11.39 0.26 4.11
C ASP A 9 -11.44 -0.51 2.78
N ALA A 10 -12.41 -1.42 2.65
CA ALA A 10 -12.58 -2.23 1.46
C ALA A 10 -12.87 -1.40 0.20
N ALA A 11 -13.58 -0.28 0.33
CA ALA A 11 -13.92 0.58 -0.80
C ALA A 11 -12.67 1.25 -1.37
N ARG A 12 -11.81 1.76 -0.50
CA ARG A 12 -10.55 2.41 -0.88
C ARG A 12 -9.52 1.44 -1.46
N MET A 13 -9.51 0.20 -0.99
CA MET A 13 -8.58 -0.83 -1.48
C MET A 13 -9.04 -1.50 -2.78
N ALA A 14 -10.33 -1.49 -3.08
CA ALA A 14 -10.93 -2.30 -4.15
C ALA A 14 -10.32 -2.05 -5.53
N GLY A 15 -9.97 -0.80 -5.84
CA GLY A 15 -9.32 -0.42 -7.10
C GLY A 15 -7.96 -1.10 -7.26
N ALA A 16 -7.11 -1.03 -6.25
CA ALA A 16 -5.77 -1.64 -6.26
C ALA A 16 -5.82 -3.18 -6.43
N PHE A 17 -6.91 -3.82 -6.01
CA PHE A 17 -7.11 -5.27 -6.14
C PHE A 17 -8.01 -5.67 -7.31
N LEU A 18 -8.40 -4.74 -8.17
CA LEU A 18 -9.26 -4.98 -9.34
C LEU A 18 -10.51 -5.78 -9.01
N THR A 19 -11.17 -5.44 -7.90
CA THR A 19 -12.34 -6.16 -7.38
C THR A 19 -13.42 -5.20 -6.91
N ALA A 20 -14.67 -5.68 -6.82
CA ALA A 20 -15.75 -4.86 -6.26
C ALA A 20 -15.58 -4.64 -4.74
N PRO A 21 -15.87 -3.44 -4.19
CA PRO A 21 -15.76 -3.16 -2.77
C PRO A 21 -16.48 -4.15 -1.87
N SER A 22 -17.70 -4.56 -2.24
CA SER A 22 -18.47 -5.56 -1.50
C SER A 22 -17.79 -6.93 -1.45
N THR A 23 -17.21 -7.34 -2.58
CA THR A 23 -16.46 -8.62 -2.67
C THR A 23 -15.21 -8.58 -1.81
N LEU A 24 -14.46 -7.47 -1.85
CA LEU A 24 -13.27 -7.30 -1.02
C LEU A 24 -13.65 -7.28 0.46
N GLY A 25 -14.69 -6.54 0.85
CA GLY A 25 -15.19 -6.51 2.22
C GLY A 25 -15.54 -7.90 2.75
N GLN A 26 -16.26 -8.71 1.97
CA GLN A 26 -16.56 -10.09 2.34
C GLN A 26 -15.31 -10.97 2.48
N ARG A 27 -14.30 -10.77 1.61
CA ARG A 27 -13.02 -11.50 1.72
C ARG A 27 -12.29 -11.13 3.01
N LEU A 28 -12.23 -9.86 3.37
CA LEU A 28 -11.61 -9.38 4.61
C LEU A 28 -12.30 -9.98 5.84
N VAL A 29 -13.63 -9.88 5.93
CA VAL A 29 -14.41 -10.47 7.03
C VAL A 29 -14.15 -11.97 7.17
N ARG A 30 -14.12 -12.72 6.06
CA ARG A 30 -13.83 -14.16 6.10
C ARG A 30 -12.38 -14.43 6.53
N ALA A 31 -11.42 -13.63 6.07
CA ALA A 31 -10.02 -13.77 6.48
C ALA A 31 -9.86 -13.52 7.98
N GLU A 32 -10.45 -12.46 8.51
CA GLU A 32 -10.43 -12.15 9.94
C GLU A 32 -11.08 -13.27 10.78
N ALA A 33 -12.23 -13.77 10.34
CA ALA A 33 -12.90 -14.89 11.00
C ALA A 33 -12.03 -16.15 11.02
N ARG A 34 -11.34 -16.46 9.92
CA ARG A 34 -10.41 -17.61 9.85
C ARG A 34 -9.21 -17.44 10.79
N ILE A 35 -8.60 -16.26 10.82
CA ILE A 35 -7.45 -15.94 11.70
C ILE A 35 -7.90 -16.13 13.17
N ARG A 36 -9.07 -15.59 13.51
CA ARG A 36 -9.63 -15.71 14.85
C ARG A 36 -9.95 -17.16 15.22
N ALA A 37 -10.57 -17.92 14.32
CA ALA A 37 -10.91 -19.32 14.56
C ALA A 37 -9.68 -20.22 14.66
N ALA A 38 -8.60 -19.89 13.94
CA ALA A 38 -7.33 -20.61 14.00
C ALA A 38 -6.54 -20.33 15.28
N GLY A 39 -6.96 -19.36 16.11
CA GLY A 39 -6.27 -18.99 17.34
C GLY A 39 -4.82 -18.54 17.10
N VAL A 40 -4.52 -17.99 15.91
CA VAL A 40 -3.16 -17.55 15.57
C VAL A 40 -2.74 -16.43 16.52
N PRO A 41 -1.70 -16.64 17.35
CA PRO A 41 -1.24 -15.61 18.25
C PRO A 41 -0.61 -14.45 17.45
N PHE A 42 -0.74 -13.25 18.01
CA PHE A 42 -0.01 -12.10 17.47
C PHE A 42 1.45 -12.19 17.95
N GLU A 43 2.32 -12.65 17.09
CA GLU A 43 3.75 -12.78 17.37
C GLU A 43 4.56 -11.82 16.51
N TYR A 44 5.62 -11.25 17.09
CA TYR A 44 6.59 -10.49 16.32
C TYR A 44 7.40 -11.46 15.44
N PRO A 45 7.52 -11.19 14.12
CA PRO A 45 8.30 -12.04 13.24
C PRO A 45 9.77 -12.05 13.66
N GLN A 46 10.38 -13.22 13.64
CA GLN A 46 11.81 -13.34 13.86
C GLN A 46 12.58 -13.01 12.56
N ALA A 47 13.87 -12.70 12.67
CA ALA A 47 14.71 -12.35 11.53
C ALA A 47 14.65 -13.38 10.38
N ARG A 48 14.51 -14.68 10.70
CA ARG A 48 14.37 -15.76 9.73
C ARG A 48 13.06 -15.69 8.91
N ASP A 49 12.02 -15.04 9.44
CA ASP A 49 10.69 -14.95 8.82
C ASP A 49 10.58 -13.72 7.91
N LEU A 50 11.51 -12.76 8.05
CA LEU A 50 11.48 -11.48 7.34
C LEU A 50 11.52 -11.63 5.82
N PRO A 51 12.35 -12.50 5.20
CA PRO A 51 12.43 -12.61 3.75
C PRO A 51 11.08 -12.97 3.10
N GLN A 52 10.33 -13.91 3.72
CA GLN A 52 9.00 -14.28 3.22
C GLN A 52 7.97 -13.16 3.38
N ARG A 53 8.08 -12.38 4.45
CA ARG A 53 7.14 -11.29 4.76
C ARG A 53 7.46 -9.99 4.03
N LEU A 54 8.71 -9.84 3.59
CA LEU A 54 9.15 -8.62 2.89
C LEU A 54 8.34 -8.39 1.62
N GLN A 55 8.11 -9.43 0.81
CA GLN A 55 7.33 -9.31 -0.42
C GLN A 55 5.90 -8.81 -0.12
N ASP A 56 5.23 -9.40 0.86
CA ASP A 56 3.87 -8.99 1.26
C ASP A 56 3.82 -7.52 1.72
N VAL A 57 4.89 -7.06 2.39
CA VAL A 57 5.02 -5.67 2.84
C VAL A 57 5.23 -4.74 1.65
N LEU A 58 6.12 -5.08 0.73
CA LEU A 58 6.40 -4.29 -0.48
C LEU A 58 5.14 -4.19 -1.37
N ASP A 59 4.43 -5.31 -1.58
CA ASP A 59 3.16 -5.34 -2.32
C ASP A 59 2.11 -4.43 -1.66
N GLY A 60 2.05 -4.45 -0.32
CA GLY A 60 1.16 -3.59 0.43
C GLY A 60 1.50 -2.11 0.29
N ILE A 61 2.78 -1.73 0.34
CA ILE A 61 3.22 -0.35 0.14
C ILE A 61 2.95 0.10 -1.29
N TYR A 62 3.23 -0.75 -2.28
CA TYR A 62 2.95 -0.45 -3.68
C TYR A 62 1.44 -0.27 -3.94
N ALA A 63 0.59 -1.11 -3.35
CA ALA A 63 -0.86 -0.95 -3.44
C ALA A 63 -1.35 0.36 -2.78
N ALA A 64 -0.76 0.77 -1.64
CA ALA A 64 -1.06 2.04 -1.00
C ALA A 64 -0.66 3.23 -1.89
N TYR A 65 0.53 3.16 -2.50
CA TYR A 65 0.98 4.16 -3.45
C TYR A 65 0.03 4.28 -4.64
N GLY A 66 -0.36 3.15 -5.27
CA GLY A 66 -1.30 3.12 -6.39
C GLY A 66 -2.67 3.70 -6.02
N THR A 67 -3.17 3.41 -4.81
CA THR A 67 -4.44 3.97 -4.32
C THR A 67 -4.39 5.49 -4.21
N GLY A 68 -3.27 6.05 -3.73
CA GLY A 68 -3.08 7.50 -3.68
C GLY A 68 -2.78 8.14 -5.04
N TRP A 69 -2.31 7.35 -6.00
CA TRP A 69 -1.98 7.83 -7.34
C TRP A 69 -3.20 8.07 -8.24
N ASP A 70 -4.23 7.21 -8.12
CA ASP A 70 -5.45 7.25 -8.95
C ASP A 70 -6.44 8.37 -8.56
N GLU A 71 -6.02 9.33 -7.75
CA GLU A 71 -6.86 10.44 -7.31
C GLU A 71 -7.17 11.40 -8.47
N VAL A 72 -8.21 11.08 -9.19
CA VAL A 72 -8.94 11.98 -10.07
C VAL A 72 -9.82 12.91 -9.22
N ASP A 73 -10.05 14.14 -9.70
CA ASP A 73 -10.83 15.20 -9.09
C ASP A 73 -11.99 14.74 -8.16
N GLY A 74 -11.91 15.15 -6.90
CA GLY A 74 -12.96 14.89 -5.89
C GLY A 74 -12.58 13.89 -4.81
N ALA A 75 -11.39 13.32 -4.87
CA ALA A 75 -10.92 12.39 -3.85
C ALA A 75 -10.72 13.08 -2.49
N ASP A 76 -11.20 12.40 -1.46
CA ASP A 76 -11.12 12.79 -0.05
C ASP A 76 -9.70 13.22 0.34
N ALA A 77 -9.58 14.30 1.11
CA ALA A 77 -8.28 14.78 1.62
C ALA A 77 -7.47 13.69 2.36
N SER A 78 -8.16 12.64 2.84
CA SER A 78 -7.55 11.47 3.47
C SER A 78 -6.75 10.57 2.52
N GLN A 79 -6.99 10.64 1.21
CA GLN A 79 -6.24 9.86 0.21
C GLN A 79 -4.96 10.56 -0.20
N ARG A 80 -4.93 11.89 -0.20
CA ARG A 80 -3.75 12.69 -0.58
C ARG A 80 -2.51 12.41 0.25
N GLY A 81 -2.67 11.82 1.45
CA GLY A 81 -1.56 11.41 2.31
C GLY A 81 -0.95 10.05 1.95
N LEU A 82 -1.66 9.17 1.23
CA LEU A 82 -1.21 7.78 1.02
C LEU A 82 0.04 7.66 0.16
N THR A 83 0.19 8.51 -0.84
CA THR A 83 1.39 8.52 -1.69
C THR A 83 2.63 8.91 -0.87
N ALA A 84 2.52 9.97 -0.07
CA ALA A 84 3.61 10.40 0.81
C ALA A 84 3.92 9.35 1.87
N GLU A 85 2.90 8.78 2.51
CA GLU A 85 3.03 7.70 3.49
C GLU A 85 3.71 6.46 2.90
N ALA A 86 3.34 6.06 1.69
CA ALA A 86 3.97 4.93 1.00
C ALA A 86 5.46 5.19 0.72
N ILE A 87 5.83 6.41 0.31
CA ILE A 87 7.22 6.80 0.11
C ILE A 87 7.99 6.76 1.44
N ASP A 88 7.42 7.24 2.52
CA ASP A 88 8.06 7.23 3.84
C ASP A 88 8.22 5.80 4.37
N LEU A 89 7.25 4.92 4.16
CA LEU A 89 7.38 3.50 4.48
C LEU A 89 8.51 2.82 3.68
N CYS A 90 8.67 3.14 2.39
CA CYS A 90 9.81 2.67 1.60
C CYS A 90 11.15 3.13 2.20
N ARG A 91 11.26 4.40 2.61
CA ARG A 91 12.47 4.95 3.24
C ARG A 91 12.81 4.24 4.55
N ILE A 92 11.79 3.98 5.38
CA ILE A 92 11.94 3.23 6.63
C ILE A 92 12.47 1.83 6.33
N LEU A 93 11.89 1.11 5.35
CA LEU A 93 12.37 -0.22 4.97
C LEU A 93 13.82 -0.21 4.47
N CYS A 94 14.22 0.77 3.68
CA CYS A 94 15.61 0.92 3.24
C CYS A 94 16.57 1.07 4.44
N GLY A 95 16.15 1.83 5.47
CA GLY A 95 16.93 1.98 6.70
C GLY A 95 17.02 0.71 7.56
N LEU A 96 15.92 -0.03 7.63
CA LEU A 96 15.85 -1.27 8.42
C LEU A 96 16.53 -2.46 7.74
N LEU A 97 16.52 -2.49 6.40
CA LEU A 97 17.01 -3.61 5.60
C LEU A 97 18.07 -3.13 4.56
N PRO A 98 19.20 -2.56 4.99
CA PRO A 98 20.15 -1.90 4.09
C PRO A 98 20.87 -2.86 3.12
N ARG A 99 20.76 -4.18 3.32
CA ARG A 99 21.35 -5.19 2.45
C ARG A 99 20.37 -5.82 1.47
N GLU A 100 19.08 -5.54 1.63
CA GLU A 100 18.03 -6.05 0.75
C GLU A 100 17.85 -5.09 -0.44
N PRO A 101 17.89 -5.58 -1.69
CA PRO A 101 17.81 -4.73 -2.88
C PRO A 101 16.37 -4.29 -3.21
N GLU A 102 15.36 -5.02 -2.77
CA GLU A 102 13.96 -4.79 -3.12
C GLU A 102 13.39 -3.46 -2.56
N PRO A 103 13.62 -3.09 -1.27
CA PRO A 103 13.13 -1.81 -0.75
C PRO A 103 13.64 -0.59 -1.51
N PRO A 104 14.95 -0.43 -1.80
CA PRO A 104 15.42 0.69 -2.60
C PRO A 104 14.94 0.63 -4.06
N GLY A 105 14.71 -0.56 -4.61
CA GLY A 105 14.10 -0.74 -5.92
C GLY A 105 12.67 -0.18 -5.97
N LEU A 106 11.84 -0.52 -5.00
CA LEU A 106 10.49 0.03 -4.87
C LEU A 106 10.52 1.54 -4.63
N LEU A 107 11.40 2.03 -3.74
CA LEU A 107 11.55 3.46 -3.49
C LEU A 107 11.91 4.22 -4.77
N ALA A 108 12.84 3.71 -5.56
CA ALA A 108 13.23 4.31 -6.83
C ALA A 108 12.05 4.37 -7.81
N LEU A 109 11.26 3.29 -7.91
CA LEU A 109 10.06 3.23 -8.76
C LEU A 109 9.04 4.31 -8.36
N VAL A 110 8.67 4.37 -7.09
CA VAL A 110 7.64 5.32 -6.63
C VAL A 110 8.11 6.77 -6.75
N LEU A 111 9.39 7.07 -6.46
CA LEU A 111 9.97 8.40 -6.65
C LEU A 111 10.02 8.81 -8.12
N PHE A 112 10.35 7.88 -9.03
CA PHE A 112 10.33 8.14 -10.47
C PHE A 112 8.90 8.43 -10.95
N CYS A 113 7.93 7.68 -10.50
CA CYS A 113 6.53 7.95 -10.81
C CYS A 113 6.11 9.33 -10.26
N GLU A 114 6.43 9.64 -9.01
CA GLU A 114 6.08 10.91 -8.38
C GLU A 114 6.71 12.11 -9.07
N SER A 115 7.96 12.01 -9.53
CA SER A 115 8.64 13.08 -10.25
C SER A 115 7.90 13.51 -11.54
N ARG A 116 7.06 12.64 -12.08
CA ARG A 116 6.27 12.89 -13.28
C ARG A 116 4.81 13.28 -12.99
N ALA A 117 4.39 13.28 -11.73
CA ALA A 117 3.01 13.52 -11.36
C ALA A 117 2.51 14.88 -11.86
N ALA A 118 3.30 15.94 -11.66
CA ALA A 118 2.96 17.29 -12.12
C ALA A 118 2.90 17.42 -13.66
N ALA A 119 3.73 16.67 -14.39
CA ALA A 119 3.78 16.72 -15.85
C ALA A 119 2.65 15.93 -16.53
N ARG A 120 1.94 15.08 -15.79
CA ARG A 120 0.84 14.26 -16.29
C ARG A 120 -0.52 14.95 -16.22
N ARG A 121 -0.58 16.10 -15.57
CA ARG A 121 -1.85 16.83 -15.38
C ARG A 121 -1.79 18.17 -16.06
N SER A 122 -2.86 18.50 -16.78
CA SER A 122 -3.08 19.86 -17.30
C SER A 122 -3.31 20.84 -16.13
N THR A 123 -3.29 22.13 -16.44
CA THR A 123 -3.67 23.17 -15.47
C THR A 123 -5.14 23.05 -15.01
N ALA A 124 -5.98 22.31 -15.74
CA ALA A 124 -7.37 22.00 -15.40
C ALA A 124 -7.51 20.71 -14.57
N GLY A 125 -6.40 19.97 -14.32
CA GLY A 125 -6.41 18.72 -13.55
C GLY A 125 -6.54 17.44 -14.39
N ASP A 126 -6.84 17.55 -15.68
CA ASP A 126 -7.00 16.40 -16.58
C ASP A 126 -5.66 15.71 -16.88
N TYR A 127 -5.69 14.40 -17.12
CA TYR A 127 -4.52 13.68 -17.64
C TYR A 127 -4.14 14.15 -19.03
N VAL A 128 -2.84 14.36 -19.26
CA VAL A 128 -2.25 14.78 -20.54
C VAL A 128 -1.54 13.60 -21.17
#